data_85deea1cd91358676067c2c2abdca61e
#
_entry.id   85deea1cd91358676067c2c2abdca61e
#
_cell.length_a   1.000
_cell.length_b   1.000
_cell.length_c   1.000
_cell.angle_alpha   90.00
_cell.angle_beta   90.00
_cell.angle_gamma   90.00
#
_symmetry.space_group_name_H-M   'P 1'
#
loop_
_entity.id
_entity.type
_entity.pdbx_description
1 polymer ?
#
loop_
_entity_poly.entity_id
_entity_poly.type
_entity_poly.pdbx_seq_one_letter_code
_entity_poly.pdbx_strand_id
1 'polypeptide(L)'
;MKNSFNIRLGFALVLLTLACSAAAQGLSGQMTPTNSLYTREGDKVAIAVDFDLGKSKVRTNDFYLITPQLVSNVDANNVCQLPPFMVAGKTRATVLERNERYGNRPDYMEANPQVVVRNNGLAQIYNYAAQVPFEPWMMDAHLELLEWASGCANCDKGMTTTLLAERILREPNFQLAYVSPKVEEVKVRSDKYTATIGFPVNSTQISASFANNQSVLNEVNDKVVAILNNKDLNASKIEIVGFASPEATVAYNKNLAEKRAAAFASYLSSRYAVEASNFTSTGYGEDWNRAEELIRENSIGLPDATRQQVLDIIQTTPDMDARDAKIKAIDGGATYQRILTEVWPKIRRTEYTISYSVRPFNVEEAKQLIKTNPKLLSLNEMYLVAKTYDPSSDEYKQVFDIASRLYPNEPDALINSAAAELEVGSYARALKVLPSLGNRPEALNNLGVATALSGNREQARTLLEQAASLGSAEAKHNLAELGF
;
A
#
# COMPACT_ATOMS: atom_id res chain seq x y z
N MET A 1 3.31 48.93 8.80
CA MET A 1 1.85 48.77 8.65
C MET A 1 1.57 47.31 8.37
N LYS A 2 0.93 46.67 9.32
CA LYS A 2 0.52 45.29 9.30
C LYS A 2 -0.71 45.13 8.41
N ASN A 3 -0.78 44.14 7.54
CA ASN A 3 -2.03 43.52 7.11
C ASN A 3 -1.86 42.03 6.94
N SER A 4 -2.27 41.33 7.97
CA SER A 4 -2.50 39.91 8.00
C SER A 4 -3.82 39.58 7.31
N PHE A 5 -3.81 38.84 6.22
CA PHE A 5 -5.02 38.26 5.62
C PHE A 5 -5.29 36.90 6.24
N ASN A 6 -6.22 36.86 7.19
CA ASN A 6 -6.80 35.62 7.71
C ASN A 6 -7.88 35.13 6.73
N ILE A 7 -7.61 34.07 5.98
CA ILE A 7 -8.64 33.33 5.26
C ILE A 7 -9.27 32.35 6.25
N ARG A 8 -10.42 32.74 6.81
CA ARG A 8 -11.34 31.82 7.51
C ARG A 8 -12.06 31.00 6.42
N LEU A 9 -11.74 29.72 6.31
CA LEU A 9 -12.60 28.74 5.64
C LEU A 9 -13.90 28.65 6.45
N GLY A 10 -14.95 29.29 5.95
CA GLY A 10 -16.30 29.10 6.43
C GLY A 10 -16.81 27.73 5.96
N PHE A 11 -16.92 26.77 6.88
CA PHE A 11 -17.79 25.62 6.69
C PHE A 11 -19.23 26.15 6.63
N ALA A 12 -19.77 26.27 5.43
CA ALA A 12 -21.20 26.44 5.23
C ALA A 12 -21.85 25.10 5.60
N LEU A 13 -22.29 25.01 6.85
CA LEU A 13 -23.23 23.99 7.32
C LEU A 13 -24.54 24.26 6.57
N VAL A 14 -24.78 23.59 5.45
CA VAL A 14 -26.09 23.54 4.82
C VAL A 14 -26.98 22.71 5.75
N LEU A 15 -27.61 23.41 6.69
CA LEU A 15 -28.79 22.93 7.37
C LEU A 15 -29.87 22.77 6.28
N LEU A 16 -29.97 21.59 5.68
CA LEU A 16 -31.24 21.17 5.07
C LEU A 16 -32.25 21.15 6.21
N THR A 17 -33.00 22.24 6.37
CA THR A 17 -34.28 22.18 7.05
C THR A 17 -35.14 21.21 6.29
N LEU A 18 -35.21 19.97 6.79
CA LEU A 18 -36.33 19.10 6.49
C LEU A 18 -37.60 19.88 6.89
N ALA A 19 -38.18 20.56 5.90
CA ALA A 19 -39.59 20.89 5.98
C ALA A 19 -40.30 19.52 6.12
N CYS A 20 -40.69 19.18 7.35
CA CYS A 20 -41.68 18.19 7.62
C CYS A 20 -42.99 18.67 6.96
N SER A 21 -43.12 18.49 5.63
CA SER A 21 -44.41 18.20 5.07
C SER A 21 -44.79 16.86 5.73
N ALA A 22 -45.82 16.83 6.51
CA ALA A 22 -46.48 15.61 6.94
C ALA A 22 -47.07 14.93 5.70
N ALA A 23 -46.20 14.43 4.82
CA ALA A 23 -46.52 13.40 3.85
C ALA A 23 -46.98 12.23 4.72
N ALA A 24 -48.17 11.77 4.53
CA ALA A 24 -48.72 10.64 5.24
C ALA A 24 -47.70 9.51 5.21
N GLN A 25 -47.12 9.19 6.36
CA GLN A 25 -46.18 8.09 6.46
C GLN A 25 -46.87 6.87 5.86
N GLY A 26 -46.23 6.25 4.86
CA GLY A 26 -46.72 5.02 4.28
C GLY A 26 -46.92 3.96 5.37
N LEU A 27 -47.65 2.91 5.08
CA LEU A 27 -47.84 1.81 6.02
C LEU A 27 -46.50 1.13 6.35
N SER A 28 -45.61 0.98 5.38
CA SER A 28 -44.27 0.43 5.54
C SER A 28 -43.45 1.16 6.60
N GLY A 29 -43.58 2.47 6.71
CA GLY A 29 -42.96 3.27 7.77
C GLY A 29 -43.56 3.06 9.17
N GLN A 30 -44.72 2.37 9.28
CA GLN A 30 -45.36 2.04 10.54
C GLN A 30 -45.14 0.56 10.94
N MET A 31 -44.66 -0.28 10.02
CA MET A 31 -44.31 -1.66 10.27
C MET A 31 -42.92 -1.72 10.93
N THR A 32 -42.77 -2.48 11.98
CA THR A 32 -41.47 -2.64 12.65
C THR A 32 -40.94 -4.03 12.34
N PRO A 33 -39.74 -4.15 11.72
CA PRO A 33 -39.09 -5.44 11.58
C PRO A 33 -38.64 -5.92 12.98
N THR A 34 -39.08 -7.11 13.38
CA THR A 34 -38.74 -7.69 14.69
C THR A 34 -37.67 -8.76 14.62
N ASN A 35 -37.64 -9.52 13.53
CA ASN A 35 -36.58 -10.46 13.19
C ASN A 35 -36.23 -10.27 11.72
N SER A 36 -34.97 -10.19 11.40
CA SER A 36 -34.51 -10.12 10.01
C SER A 36 -33.34 -11.07 9.84
N LEU A 37 -33.43 -11.91 8.82
CA LEU A 37 -32.37 -12.83 8.43
C LEU A 37 -32.13 -12.68 6.93
N TYR A 38 -30.90 -12.34 6.60
CA TYR A 38 -30.46 -12.21 5.21
C TYR A 38 -29.25 -13.13 5.04
N THR A 39 -29.36 -14.11 4.16
CA THR A 39 -28.28 -15.09 3.95
C THR A 39 -28.09 -15.36 2.46
N ARG A 40 -26.82 -15.68 2.12
CA ARG A 40 -26.52 -16.28 0.84
C ARG A 40 -26.32 -17.78 1.01
N GLU A 41 -27.06 -18.57 0.27
CA GLU A 41 -27.03 -20.03 0.26
C GLU A 41 -26.66 -20.50 -1.16
N GLY A 42 -25.38 -20.65 -1.42
CA GLY A 42 -24.87 -21.00 -2.75
C GLY A 42 -25.19 -19.93 -3.79
N ASP A 43 -26.03 -20.28 -4.76
CA ASP A 43 -26.48 -19.44 -5.87
C ASP A 43 -27.76 -18.65 -5.58
N LYS A 44 -28.21 -18.58 -4.32
CA LYS A 44 -29.44 -17.90 -3.92
C LYS A 44 -29.23 -16.96 -2.77
N VAL A 45 -30.02 -15.89 -2.74
CA VAL A 45 -30.19 -15.00 -1.58
C VAL A 45 -31.54 -15.27 -0.96
N ALA A 46 -31.53 -15.61 0.32
CA ALA A 46 -32.72 -15.82 1.13
C ALA A 46 -32.93 -14.61 2.05
N ILE A 47 -34.16 -14.11 2.06
CA ILE A 47 -34.57 -12.95 2.85
C ILE A 47 -35.78 -13.38 3.68
N ALA A 48 -35.68 -13.26 4.98
CA ALA A 48 -36.79 -13.49 5.91
C ALA A 48 -36.91 -12.29 6.86
N VAL A 49 -38.12 -11.76 6.99
CA VAL A 49 -38.40 -10.61 7.85
C VAL A 49 -39.76 -10.79 8.53
N ASP A 50 -39.80 -10.68 9.85
CA ASP A 50 -41.01 -10.61 10.61
C ASP A 50 -41.43 -9.16 10.78
N PHE A 51 -42.58 -8.79 10.18
CA PHE A 51 -43.13 -7.44 10.30
C PHE A 51 -44.20 -7.39 11.41
N ASP A 52 -43.93 -6.59 12.46
CA ASP A 52 -44.97 -6.27 13.46
C ASP A 52 -45.91 -5.18 12.91
N LEU A 53 -47.14 -5.56 12.68
CA LEU A 53 -48.22 -4.71 12.22
C LEU A 53 -49.02 -4.09 13.39
N GLY A 54 -48.68 -4.36 14.63
CA GLY A 54 -49.49 -3.99 15.81
C GLY A 54 -49.82 -2.49 15.88
N LYS A 55 -48.87 -1.62 15.49
CA LYS A 55 -49.07 -0.17 15.43
C LYS A 55 -49.68 0.35 14.14
N SER A 56 -49.70 -0.45 13.09
CA SER A 56 -50.21 -0.07 11.77
C SER A 56 -51.72 0.04 11.76
N LYS A 57 -52.27 1.07 11.13
CA LYS A 57 -53.71 1.29 10.97
C LYS A 57 -54.12 1.31 9.50
N VAL A 58 -54.98 0.39 9.12
CA VAL A 58 -55.50 0.29 7.75
C VAL A 58 -57.01 0.52 7.77
N ARG A 59 -57.55 1.46 6.95
CA ARG A 59 -58.96 1.67 6.81
C ARG A 59 -59.62 0.46 6.13
N THR A 60 -60.86 0.15 6.42
CA THR A 60 -61.56 -1.06 5.96
C THR A 60 -61.53 -1.26 4.44
N ASN A 61 -61.56 -0.15 3.66
CA ASN A 61 -61.55 -0.18 2.17
C ASN A 61 -60.18 0.06 1.54
N ASP A 62 -59.17 0.32 2.34
CA ASP A 62 -57.83 0.61 1.84
C ASP A 62 -56.98 -0.66 1.71
N PHE A 63 -56.00 -0.59 0.86
CA PHE A 63 -54.90 -1.58 0.81
C PHE A 63 -53.57 -0.91 0.51
N TYR A 64 -52.53 -1.61 0.83
CA TYR A 64 -51.12 -1.24 0.60
C TYR A 64 -50.47 -2.45 -0.06
N LEU A 65 -50.06 -2.30 -1.32
CA LEU A 65 -49.27 -3.28 -2.02
C LEU A 65 -47.80 -2.95 -1.77
N ILE A 66 -47.08 -3.87 -1.17
CA ILE A 66 -45.69 -3.70 -0.76
C ILE A 66 -44.85 -4.68 -1.55
N THR A 67 -43.89 -4.13 -2.33
CA THR A 67 -42.94 -4.89 -3.13
C THR A 67 -41.55 -4.66 -2.51
N PRO A 68 -41.03 -5.62 -1.74
CA PRO A 68 -39.62 -5.52 -1.30
C PRO A 68 -38.74 -5.62 -2.54
N GLN A 69 -37.63 -4.85 -2.55
CA GLN A 69 -36.67 -4.91 -3.65
C GLN A 69 -35.26 -4.74 -3.14
N LEU A 70 -34.34 -5.48 -3.77
CA LEU A 70 -32.90 -5.28 -3.60
C LEU A 70 -32.45 -4.26 -4.62
N VAL A 71 -31.67 -3.29 -4.18
CA VAL A 71 -31.11 -2.23 -5.05
C VAL A 71 -29.63 -2.13 -4.76
N SER A 72 -28.82 -2.11 -5.81
CA SER A 72 -27.37 -1.95 -5.68
C SER A 72 -27.01 -0.58 -5.13
N ASN A 73 -26.08 -0.52 -4.16
CA ASN A 73 -25.54 0.74 -3.65
C ASN A 73 -24.58 1.43 -4.64
N VAL A 74 -24.13 0.69 -5.69
CA VAL A 74 -23.19 1.20 -6.69
C VAL A 74 -23.90 1.65 -7.96
N ASP A 75 -24.86 0.88 -8.44
CA ASP A 75 -25.61 1.17 -9.67
C ASP A 75 -27.11 0.97 -9.44
N ALA A 76 -27.84 2.07 -9.29
CA ALA A 76 -29.28 2.06 -9.03
C ALA A 76 -30.13 1.42 -10.15
N ASN A 77 -29.55 1.09 -11.30
CA ASN A 77 -30.26 0.34 -12.35
C ASN A 77 -30.32 -1.17 -12.04
N ASN A 78 -29.44 -1.66 -11.18
CA ASN A 78 -29.45 -3.04 -10.72
C ASN A 78 -30.46 -3.20 -9.60
N VAL A 79 -31.66 -3.68 -9.96
CA VAL A 79 -32.81 -3.88 -9.05
C VAL A 79 -33.34 -5.30 -9.21
N CYS A 80 -33.55 -5.98 -8.08
CA CYS A 80 -34.26 -7.26 -8.04
C CYS A 80 -35.52 -7.13 -7.19
N GLN A 81 -36.71 -7.17 -7.82
CA GLN A 81 -37.98 -7.16 -7.11
C GLN A 81 -38.27 -8.55 -6.53
N LEU A 82 -38.66 -8.56 -5.26
CA LEU A 82 -39.06 -9.76 -4.54
C LEU A 82 -40.59 -9.96 -4.62
N PRO A 83 -41.13 -11.15 -4.34
CA PRO A 83 -42.55 -11.39 -4.31
C PRO A 83 -43.28 -10.36 -3.44
N PRO A 84 -44.27 -9.66 -4.00
CA PRO A 84 -45.02 -8.65 -3.25
C PRO A 84 -45.98 -9.27 -2.24
N PHE A 85 -46.35 -8.50 -1.21
CA PHE A 85 -47.43 -8.80 -0.32
C PHE A 85 -48.37 -7.59 -0.19
N MET A 86 -49.60 -7.83 0.24
CA MET A 86 -50.60 -6.78 0.38
C MET A 86 -51.16 -6.77 1.78
N VAL A 87 -51.16 -5.59 2.41
CA VAL A 87 -51.84 -5.39 3.69
C VAL A 87 -53.17 -4.67 3.40
N ALA A 88 -54.29 -5.33 3.67
CA ALA A 88 -55.61 -4.86 3.33
C ALA A 88 -56.53 -4.71 4.53
N GLY A 89 -57.42 -3.74 4.47
CA GLY A 89 -58.53 -3.63 5.41
C GLY A 89 -59.61 -4.72 5.14
N LYS A 90 -60.38 -5.03 6.14
CA LYS A 90 -61.35 -6.15 6.13
C LYS A 90 -62.29 -6.13 4.92
N THR A 91 -62.92 -4.98 4.63
CA THR A 91 -63.85 -4.86 3.48
C THR A 91 -63.14 -5.04 2.15
N ARG A 92 -61.94 -4.46 1.99
CA ARG A 92 -61.13 -4.62 0.79
C ARG A 92 -60.75 -6.08 0.55
N ALA A 93 -60.27 -6.77 1.57
CA ALA A 93 -59.92 -8.19 1.47
C ALA A 93 -61.10 -9.05 1.00
N THR A 94 -62.30 -8.83 1.56
CA THR A 94 -63.52 -9.51 1.12
C THR A 94 -63.88 -9.22 -0.36
N VAL A 95 -63.66 -7.98 -0.82
CA VAL A 95 -63.89 -7.61 -2.22
C VAL A 95 -62.90 -8.32 -3.14
N LEU A 96 -61.60 -8.37 -2.75
CA LEU A 96 -60.57 -9.07 -3.52
C LEU A 96 -60.87 -10.56 -3.63
N GLU A 97 -61.21 -11.23 -2.54
CA GLU A 97 -61.58 -12.64 -2.52
C GLU A 97 -62.78 -12.92 -3.43
N ARG A 98 -63.79 -12.02 -3.40
CA ARG A 98 -64.97 -12.15 -4.27
C ARG A 98 -64.63 -11.95 -5.74
N ASN A 99 -63.80 -10.94 -6.06
CA ASN A 99 -63.34 -10.69 -7.42
C ASN A 99 -62.59 -11.89 -8.00
N GLU A 100 -61.71 -12.49 -7.21
CA GLU A 100 -60.95 -13.68 -7.58
C GLU A 100 -61.89 -14.86 -7.87
N ARG A 101 -62.88 -15.09 -7.01
CA ARG A 101 -63.90 -16.15 -7.19
C ARG A 101 -64.69 -16.01 -8.48
N TYR A 102 -64.97 -14.77 -8.97
CA TYR A 102 -65.73 -14.49 -10.17
C TYR A 102 -64.86 -14.18 -11.40
N GLY A 103 -63.57 -14.39 -11.31
CA GLY A 103 -62.62 -14.18 -12.43
C GLY A 103 -62.37 -12.70 -12.80
N ASN A 104 -62.74 -11.76 -11.94
CA ASN A 104 -62.56 -10.31 -12.12
C ASN A 104 -61.30 -9.82 -11.38
N ARG A 105 -60.17 -10.44 -11.64
CA ARG A 105 -58.93 -10.12 -10.95
C ARG A 105 -58.38 -8.78 -11.42
N PRO A 106 -58.13 -7.80 -10.53
CA PRO A 106 -57.52 -6.54 -10.91
C PRO A 106 -56.04 -6.71 -11.33
N ASP A 107 -55.52 -5.84 -12.22
CA ASP A 107 -54.16 -5.90 -12.76
C ASP A 107 -53.08 -5.87 -11.65
N TYR A 108 -53.29 -5.09 -10.58
CA TYR A 108 -52.34 -5.03 -9.44
C TYR A 108 -52.24 -6.34 -8.63
N MET A 109 -53.11 -7.33 -8.96
CA MET A 109 -53.05 -8.68 -8.38
C MET A 109 -52.31 -9.68 -9.28
N GLU A 110 -51.82 -9.26 -10.47
CA GLU A 110 -51.12 -10.16 -11.42
C GLU A 110 -49.89 -10.84 -10.78
N ALA A 111 -49.11 -10.11 -10.00
CA ALA A 111 -47.95 -10.64 -9.28
C ALA A 111 -48.32 -11.60 -8.11
N ASN A 112 -49.61 -11.89 -7.94
CA ASN A 112 -50.15 -12.80 -6.93
C ASN A 112 -49.72 -12.50 -5.49
N PRO A 113 -49.88 -11.25 -5.00
CA PRO A 113 -49.44 -10.90 -3.66
C PRO A 113 -50.18 -11.67 -2.58
N GLN A 114 -49.47 -12.10 -1.54
CA GLN A 114 -50.11 -12.65 -0.35
C GLN A 114 -50.92 -11.55 0.35
N VAL A 115 -52.24 -11.76 0.53
CA VAL A 115 -53.12 -10.78 1.17
C VAL A 115 -53.16 -10.99 2.68
N VAL A 116 -52.69 -9.98 3.44
CA VAL A 116 -52.70 -9.93 4.90
C VAL A 116 -53.83 -9.01 5.34
N VAL A 117 -54.86 -9.55 5.97
CA VAL A 117 -55.98 -8.74 6.52
C VAL A 117 -55.54 -8.11 7.84
N ARG A 118 -55.49 -6.78 7.89
CA ARG A 118 -55.10 -6.05 9.12
C ARG A 118 -56.31 -5.94 10.07
N ASN A 119 -56.11 -6.45 11.28
CA ASN A 119 -57.05 -6.31 12.40
C ASN A 119 -56.58 -5.19 13.32
N ASN A 120 -57.02 -3.96 13.04
CA ASN A 120 -56.59 -2.77 13.80
C ASN A 120 -56.78 -2.93 15.32
N GLY A 121 -55.76 -2.54 16.09
CA GLY A 121 -55.77 -2.61 17.54
C GLY A 121 -55.35 -3.98 18.13
N LEU A 122 -55.14 -5.00 17.30
CA LEU A 122 -54.60 -6.27 17.74
C LEU A 122 -53.12 -6.42 17.40
N ALA A 123 -52.38 -7.15 18.24
CA ALA A 123 -51.01 -7.60 17.93
C ALA A 123 -51.08 -8.53 16.69
N GLN A 124 -50.25 -8.29 15.71
CA GLN A 124 -50.25 -9.08 14.47
C GLN A 124 -48.84 -9.03 13.85
N ILE A 125 -48.26 -10.19 13.64
CA ILE A 125 -46.99 -10.36 12.97
C ILE A 125 -47.24 -10.98 11.59
N TYR A 126 -46.56 -10.47 10.59
CA TYR A 126 -46.52 -11.06 9.25
C TYR A 126 -45.10 -11.56 8.98
N ASN A 127 -45.00 -12.88 8.77
CA ASN A 127 -43.70 -13.51 8.46
C ASN A 127 -43.54 -13.49 6.93
N TYR A 128 -42.63 -12.65 6.46
CA TYR A 128 -42.26 -12.56 5.05
C TYR A 128 -41.04 -13.43 4.80
N ALA A 129 -41.06 -14.21 3.71
CA ALA A 129 -39.92 -14.97 3.25
C ALA A 129 -39.86 -14.98 1.73
N ALA A 130 -38.68 -14.75 1.17
CA ALA A 130 -38.41 -14.80 -0.27
C ALA A 130 -37.04 -15.37 -0.54
N GLN A 131 -36.86 -15.96 -1.72
CA GLN A 131 -35.60 -16.46 -2.20
C GLN A 131 -35.46 -16.09 -3.68
N VAL A 132 -34.29 -15.52 -4.05
CA VAL A 132 -34.00 -15.09 -5.43
C VAL A 132 -32.64 -15.65 -5.84
N PRO A 133 -32.39 -15.85 -7.15
CA PRO A 133 -31.06 -16.15 -7.65
C PRO A 133 -30.08 -15.07 -7.23
N PHE A 134 -28.88 -15.48 -6.81
CA PHE A 134 -27.81 -14.55 -6.44
C PHE A 134 -27.18 -13.95 -7.69
N GLU A 135 -26.98 -12.64 -7.67
CA GLU A 135 -26.15 -11.92 -8.63
C GLU A 135 -25.02 -11.17 -7.89
N PRO A 136 -23.81 -11.08 -8.47
CA PRO A 136 -22.64 -10.51 -7.77
C PRO A 136 -22.85 -9.10 -7.19
N TRP A 137 -23.65 -8.25 -7.83
CA TRP A 137 -23.96 -6.90 -7.35
C TRP A 137 -24.74 -6.90 -6.02
N MET A 138 -25.43 -8.02 -5.69
CA MET A 138 -26.19 -8.15 -4.44
C MET A 138 -25.31 -8.19 -3.19
N MET A 139 -23.99 -8.42 -3.34
CA MET A 139 -23.05 -8.30 -2.23
C MET A 139 -23.00 -6.88 -1.64
N ASP A 140 -23.32 -5.87 -2.44
CA ASP A 140 -23.41 -4.48 -2.00
C ASP A 140 -24.77 -3.90 -2.37
N ALA A 141 -25.82 -4.51 -1.83
CA ALA A 141 -27.20 -4.10 -2.05
C ALA A 141 -27.88 -3.78 -0.72
N HIS A 142 -28.76 -2.80 -0.76
CA HIS A 142 -29.71 -2.53 0.30
C HIS A 142 -31.08 -3.16 0.00
N LEU A 143 -31.89 -3.33 1.04
CA LEU A 143 -33.27 -3.79 0.93
C LEU A 143 -34.20 -2.63 1.25
N GLU A 144 -35.10 -2.33 0.34
CA GLU A 144 -36.15 -1.34 0.53
C GLU A 144 -37.55 -1.89 0.20
N LEU A 145 -38.56 -1.26 0.76
CA LEU A 145 -39.97 -1.58 0.53
C LEU A 145 -40.57 -0.50 -0.37
N LEU A 146 -40.93 -0.86 -1.58
CA LEU A 146 -41.71 -0.03 -2.46
C LEU A 146 -43.21 -0.25 -2.16
N GLU A 147 -43.90 0.76 -1.68
CA GLU A 147 -45.30 0.71 -1.27
C GLU A 147 -46.16 1.52 -2.20
N TRP A 148 -47.20 0.92 -2.71
CA TRP A 148 -48.31 1.59 -3.40
C TRP A 148 -49.58 1.50 -2.56
N ALA A 149 -50.12 2.67 -2.21
CA ALA A 149 -51.34 2.78 -1.42
C ALA A 149 -52.56 3.10 -2.28
N SER A 150 -53.67 2.37 -2.08
CA SER A 150 -54.94 2.67 -2.75
C SER A 150 -56.11 2.62 -1.76
N GLY A 151 -57.08 3.51 -2.00
CA GLY A 151 -58.29 3.65 -1.19
C GLY A 151 -59.57 3.07 -1.81
N CYS A 152 -60.73 3.54 -1.32
CA CYS A 152 -62.02 3.19 -1.87
C CYS A 152 -62.10 3.65 -3.34
N ALA A 153 -62.87 2.88 -4.17
CA ALA A 153 -62.99 3.10 -5.60
C ALA A 153 -61.66 3.18 -6.39
N ASN A 154 -60.62 2.48 -5.91
CA ASN A 154 -59.28 2.47 -6.49
C ASN A 154 -58.61 3.86 -6.60
N CYS A 155 -58.93 4.77 -5.67
CA CYS A 155 -58.23 6.05 -5.58
C CYS A 155 -56.77 5.81 -5.29
N ASP A 156 -55.86 6.21 -6.21
CA ASP A 156 -54.44 6.19 -6.03
C ASP A 156 -54.07 7.19 -4.90
N LYS A 157 -53.32 6.71 -3.91
CA LYS A 157 -52.77 7.51 -2.79
C LYS A 157 -51.30 7.75 -2.89
N GLY A 158 -50.69 7.33 -4.01
CA GLY A 158 -49.27 7.50 -4.28
C GLY A 158 -48.39 6.31 -3.89
N MET A 159 -47.13 6.49 -4.20
CA MET A 159 -46.05 5.51 -3.92
C MET A 159 -45.09 6.08 -2.91
N THR A 160 -44.60 5.23 -2.02
CA THR A 160 -43.53 5.57 -1.05
C THR A 160 -42.48 4.48 -1.01
N THR A 161 -41.25 4.84 -0.69
CA THR A 161 -40.15 3.89 -0.50
C THR A 161 -39.65 4.00 0.93
N THR A 162 -39.41 2.85 1.56
CA THR A 162 -38.89 2.77 2.93
C THR A 162 -37.67 1.87 2.95
N LEU A 163 -36.50 2.40 3.33
CA LEU A 163 -35.28 1.63 3.53
C LEU A 163 -35.46 0.67 4.71
N LEU A 164 -35.21 -0.62 4.51
CA LEU A 164 -35.32 -1.66 5.52
C LEU A 164 -33.95 -2.09 6.06
N ALA A 165 -32.97 -2.23 5.19
CA ALA A 165 -31.60 -2.59 5.56
C ALA A 165 -30.60 -1.97 4.57
N GLU A 166 -29.59 -1.30 5.07
CA GLU A 166 -28.54 -0.65 4.24
C GLU A 166 -27.65 -1.66 3.52
N ARG A 167 -27.50 -2.86 4.09
CA ARG A 167 -26.76 -3.98 3.51
C ARG A 167 -27.40 -5.30 3.96
N ILE A 168 -27.57 -6.22 3.01
CA ILE A 168 -28.21 -7.52 3.25
C ILE A 168 -27.22 -8.67 3.42
N LEU A 169 -26.02 -8.56 2.87
CA LEU A 169 -25.00 -9.59 3.00
C LEU A 169 -23.82 -9.05 3.80
N ARG A 170 -23.12 -9.94 4.53
CA ARG A 170 -21.90 -9.58 5.25
C ARG A 170 -20.81 -9.12 4.30
N GLU A 171 -19.90 -8.33 4.80
CA GLU A 171 -18.69 -7.98 4.04
C GLU A 171 -17.86 -9.23 3.73
N PRO A 172 -17.22 -9.26 2.54
CA PRO A 172 -16.34 -10.37 2.19
C PRO A 172 -15.21 -10.52 3.21
N ASN A 173 -14.94 -11.75 3.63
CA ASN A 173 -13.82 -12.07 4.50
C ASN A 173 -12.64 -12.58 3.65
N PHE A 174 -11.81 -11.67 3.18
CA PHE A 174 -10.70 -12.00 2.30
C PHE A 174 -9.57 -12.73 3.02
N GLN A 175 -9.01 -13.72 2.33
CA GLN A 175 -7.77 -14.39 2.73
C GLN A 175 -6.60 -13.82 1.94
N LEU A 176 -5.60 -13.32 2.68
CA LEU A 176 -4.38 -12.77 2.10
C LEU A 176 -3.29 -13.83 2.05
N ALA A 177 -2.50 -13.77 0.98
CA ALA A 177 -1.40 -14.69 0.78
C ALA A 177 -0.10 -14.07 1.28
N TYR A 178 0.62 -14.81 2.13
CA TYR A 178 1.94 -14.47 2.64
C TYR A 178 2.96 -15.47 2.14
N VAL A 179 4.14 -14.98 1.79
CA VAL A 179 5.26 -15.82 1.35
C VAL A 179 6.25 -15.99 2.49
N SER A 180 6.59 -17.25 2.80
CA SER A 180 7.70 -17.54 3.72
C SER A 180 9.02 -17.39 2.95
N PRO A 181 9.85 -16.38 3.27
CA PRO A 181 11.11 -16.20 2.57
C PRO A 181 12.08 -17.35 2.83
N LYS A 182 12.96 -17.61 1.86
CA LYS A 182 14.00 -18.62 2.03
C LYS A 182 14.95 -18.26 3.17
N VAL A 183 15.42 -19.27 3.88
CA VAL A 183 16.44 -19.08 4.92
C VAL A 183 17.76 -18.70 4.24
N GLU A 184 18.35 -17.60 4.69
CA GLU A 184 19.68 -17.16 4.27
C GLU A 184 20.72 -17.91 5.15
N GLU A 185 21.34 -18.95 4.60
CA GLU A 185 22.28 -19.80 5.36
C GLU A 185 23.51 -19.03 5.86
N VAL A 186 24.03 -18.13 5.05
CA VAL A 186 25.14 -17.25 5.41
C VAL A 186 24.75 -15.81 5.09
N LYS A 187 24.51 -15.04 6.14
CA LYS A 187 24.17 -13.61 6.01
C LYS A 187 25.45 -12.81 5.80
N VAL A 188 25.71 -12.39 4.57
CA VAL A 188 26.81 -11.47 4.25
C VAL A 188 26.27 -10.05 4.14
N ARG A 189 26.91 -9.13 4.82
CA ARG A 189 26.60 -7.69 4.80
C ARG A 189 27.87 -6.91 4.53
N SER A 190 27.71 -5.68 4.06
CA SER A 190 28.84 -4.78 3.86
C SER A 190 28.46 -3.35 4.17
N ASP A 191 29.38 -2.63 4.79
CA ASP A 191 29.24 -1.20 5.01
C ASP A 191 30.36 -0.46 4.26
N LYS A 192 29.95 0.55 3.48
CA LYS A 192 30.86 1.38 2.68
C LYS A 192 31.06 2.73 3.37
N TYR A 193 32.32 3.11 3.51
CA TYR A 193 32.72 4.36 4.13
C TYR A 193 33.67 5.15 3.24
N THR A 194 33.80 6.45 3.50
CA THR A 194 34.72 7.34 2.81
C THR A 194 35.68 7.93 3.82
N ALA A 195 36.99 7.91 3.51
CA ALA A 195 38.03 8.57 4.28
C ALA A 195 38.81 9.53 3.37
N THR A 196 38.75 10.82 3.66
CA THR A 196 39.53 11.84 2.94
C THR A 196 40.86 12.04 3.62
N ILE A 197 41.81 11.13 3.32
CA ILE A 197 43.14 11.16 3.90
C ILE A 197 44.03 12.11 3.10
N GLY A 198 44.64 13.08 3.77
CA GLY A 198 45.63 13.99 3.19
C GLY A 198 46.99 13.31 3.06
N PHE A 199 47.67 13.53 1.94
CA PHE A 199 49.03 13.08 1.71
C PHE A 199 49.91 14.28 1.34
N PRO A 200 51.12 14.36 1.86
CA PRO A 200 52.07 15.34 1.35
C PRO A 200 52.31 15.17 -0.15
N VAL A 201 52.77 16.21 -0.83
CA VAL A 201 53.07 16.15 -2.26
C VAL A 201 54.08 15.03 -2.54
N ASN A 202 53.81 14.23 -3.55
CA ASN A 202 54.56 13.04 -3.94
C ASN A 202 54.77 11.99 -2.84
N SER A 203 53.91 11.98 -1.81
CA SER A 203 53.98 11.00 -0.71
C SER A 203 52.74 10.12 -0.73
N THR A 204 52.94 8.88 -0.25
CA THR A 204 51.88 7.91 0.04
C THR A 204 51.88 7.51 1.52
N GLN A 205 52.74 8.15 2.34
CA GLN A 205 52.80 7.89 3.76
C GLN A 205 51.68 8.59 4.50
N ILE A 206 50.92 7.82 5.30
CA ILE A 206 49.89 8.36 6.16
C ILE A 206 50.50 8.91 7.44
N SER A 207 50.31 10.21 7.67
CA SER A 207 50.70 10.87 8.92
C SER A 207 49.45 11.46 9.59
N ALA A 208 49.22 11.11 10.85
CA ALA A 208 48.11 11.64 11.62
C ALA A 208 48.20 13.17 11.84
N SER A 209 49.40 13.71 11.89
CA SER A 209 49.65 15.15 12.07
C SER A 209 49.53 15.97 10.78
N PHE A 210 49.37 15.34 9.61
CA PHE A 210 49.23 16.05 8.33
C PHE A 210 47.78 16.40 8.05
N ALA A 211 47.52 17.64 7.68
CA ALA A 211 46.17 18.16 7.39
C ALA A 211 45.15 17.80 8.51
N ASN A 212 44.00 17.31 8.15
CA ASN A 212 42.95 16.87 9.09
C ASN A 212 42.96 15.34 9.36
N ASN A 213 44.10 14.66 9.10
CA ASN A 213 44.15 13.20 9.16
C ASN A 213 43.81 12.65 10.55
N GLN A 214 44.15 13.33 11.63
CA GLN A 214 43.85 12.85 12.99
C GLN A 214 42.32 12.65 13.18
N SER A 215 41.51 13.61 12.73
CA SER A 215 40.05 13.50 12.82
C SER A 215 39.52 12.39 11.92
N VAL A 216 39.99 12.32 10.68
CA VAL A 216 39.57 11.29 9.71
C VAL A 216 39.94 9.89 10.21
N LEU A 217 41.14 9.71 10.72
CA LEU A 217 41.59 8.41 11.24
C LEU A 217 40.88 8.00 12.53
N ASN A 218 40.45 8.95 13.37
CA ASN A 218 39.61 8.67 14.51
C ASN A 218 38.22 8.17 14.05
N GLU A 219 37.61 8.80 13.07
CA GLU A 219 36.32 8.34 12.50
C GLU A 219 36.44 6.94 11.90
N VAL A 220 37.52 6.67 11.15
CA VAL A 220 37.81 5.34 10.62
C VAL A 220 37.94 4.33 11.76
N ASN A 221 38.69 4.68 12.83
CA ASN A 221 38.83 3.83 14.01
C ASN A 221 37.47 3.45 14.60
N ASP A 222 36.59 4.41 14.81
CA ASP A 222 35.29 4.18 15.43
C ASP A 222 34.43 3.22 14.59
N LYS A 223 34.45 3.36 13.27
CA LYS A 223 33.73 2.46 12.34
C LYS A 223 34.32 1.05 12.33
N VAL A 224 35.64 0.93 12.21
CA VAL A 224 36.33 -0.37 12.15
C VAL A 224 36.16 -1.12 13.48
N VAL A 225 36.42 -0.46 14.60
CA VAL A 225 36.32 -1.07 15.94
C VAL A 225 34.89 -1.48 16.26
N ALA A 226 33.88 -0.70 15.84
CA ALA A 226 32.49 -1.06 16.03
C ALA A 226 32.12 -2.39 15.35
N ILE A 227 32.68 -2.68 14.17
CA ILE A 227 32.49 -3.96 13.49
C ILE A 227 33.32 -5.08 14.13
N LEU A 228 34.58 -4.86 14.35
CA LEU A 228 35.51 -5.89 14.89
C LEU A 228 35.17 -6.34 16.31
N ASN A 229 34.65 -5.44 17.15
CA ASN A 229 34.27 -5.76 18.52
C ASN A 229 32.83 -6.29 18.65
N ASN A 230 32.05 -6.29 17.57
CA ASN A 230 30.72 -6.83 17.61
C ASN A 230 30.77 -8.35 17.49
N LYS A 231 30.40 -9.05 18.57
CA LYS A 231 30.39 -10.52 18.67
C LYS A 231 29.41 -11.22 17.69
N ASP A 232 28.47 -10.48 17.13
CA ASP A 232 27.49 -10.99 16.17
C ASP A 232 28.00 -10.94 14.74
N LEU A 233 29.15 -10.28 14.51
CA LEU A 233 29.75 -10.05 13.21
C LEU A 233 31.12 -10.75 13.13
N ASN A 234 31.42 -11.24 11.93
CA ASN A 234 32.74 -11.76 11.60
C ASN A 234 33.22 -11.06 10.31
N ALA A 235 34.16 -10.12 10.47
CA ALA A 235 34.73 -9.39 9.34
C ALA A 235 35.51 -10.36 8.42
N SER A 236 35.17 -10.37 7.15
CA SER A 236 35.69 -11.31 6.16
C SER A 236 36.59 -10.65 5.13
N LYS A 237 36.28 -9.40 4.72
CA LYS A 237 37.04 -8.70 3.68
C LYS A 237 36.94 -7.20 3.86
N ILE A 238 38.06 -6.51 3.57
CA ILE A 238 38.09 -5.05 3.52
C ILE A 238 38.62 -4.64 2.14
N GLU A 239 37.74 -4.03 1.37
CA GLU A 239 38.06 -3.52 0.03
C GLU A 239 38.31 -2.02 0.10
N ILE A 240 39.42 -1.59 -0.48
CA ILE A 240 39.87 -0.20 -0.43
C ILE A 240 40.03 0.30 -1.86
N VAL A 241 39.42 1.42 -2.17
CA VAL A 241 39.50 2.07 -3.49
C VAL A 241 40.00 3.48 -3.33
N GLY A 242 41.16 3.76 -3.94
CA GLY A 242 41.75 5.09 -3.96
C GLY A 242 41.29 5.90 -5.17
N PHE A 243 41.05 7.18 -4.96
CA PHE A 243 40.69 8.15 -5.99
C PHE A 243 41.71 9.29 -6.04
N ALA A 244 41.96 9.77 -7.23
CA ALA A 244 42.81 10.91 -7.50
C ALA A 244 42.05 12.00 -8.25
N SER A 245 42.57 13.21 -8.21
CA SER A 245 42.08 14.32 -9.04
C SER A 245 42.86 14.40 -10.36
N PRO A 246 42.27 14.95 -11.43
CA PRO A 246 42.87 15.01 -12.75
C PRO A 246 43.89 16.17 -12.89
N GLU A 247 44.94 16.17 -12.06
CA GLU A 247 45.98 17.19 -12.08
C GLU A 247 47.27 16.75 -12.80
N ALA A 248 47.38 15.43 -13.05
CA ALA A 248 48.46 14.82 -13.82
C ALA A 248 47.89 13.87 -14.86
N THR A 249 48.71 13.05 -15.51
CA THR A 249 48.21 12.09 -16.49
C THR A 249 47.37 10.99 -15.82
N VAL A 250 46.40 10.44 -16.56
CA VAL A 250 45.53 9.34 -16.11
C VAL A 250 46.34 8.17 -15.56
N ALA A 251 47.43 7.77 -16.26
CA ALA A 251 48.28 6.67 -15.85
C ALA A 251 48.97 6.96 -14.50
N TYR A 252 49.49 8.18 -14.33
CA TYR A 252 50.11 8.62 -13.06
C TYR A 252 49.08 8.64 -11.94
N ASN A 253 47.93 9.24 -12.15
CA ASN A 253 46.88 9.37 -11.15
C ASN A 253 46.32 8.01 -10.74
N LYS A 254 46.20 7.06 -11.64
CA LYS A 254 45.82 5.68 -11.34
C LYS A 254 46.84 5.00 -10.41
N ASN A 255 48.13 5.08 -10.75
CA ASN A 255 49.20 4.51 -9.93
C ASN A 255 49.29 5.18 -8.55
N LEU A 256 49.14 6.50 -8.47
CA LEU A 256 49.13 7.25 -7.20
C LEU A 256 47.94 6.83 -6.32
N ALA A 257 46.75 6.70 -6.91
CA ALA A 257 45.54 6.24 -6.21
C ALA A 257 45.71 4.83 -5.65
N GLU A 258 46.29 3.91 -6.43
CA GLU A 258 46.58 2.53 -6.01
C GLU A 258 47.58 2.49 -4.84
N LYS A 259 48.66 3.22 -4.93
CA LYS A 259 49.66 3.30 -3.83
C LYS A 259 49.09 3.91 -2.55
N ARG A 260 48.18 4.90 -2.66
CA ARG A 260 47.51 5.48 -1.49
C ARG A 260 46.52 4.50 -0.88
N ALA A 261 45.76 3.74 -1.70
CA ALA A 261 44.88 2.68 -1.23
C ALA A 261 45.65 1.58 -0.51
N ALA A 262 46.79 1.15 -1.08
CA ALA A 262 47.67 0.16 -0.44
C ALA A 262 48.30 0.65 0.89
N ALA A 263 48.70 1.93 0.97
CA ALA A 263 49.17 2.52 2.21
C ALA A 263 48.08 2.54 3.30
N PHE A 264 46.84 2.80 2.92
CA PHE A 264 45.72 2.75 3.86
C PHE A 264 45.41 1.31 4.31
N ALA A 265 45.46 0.33 3.41
CA ALA A 265 45.35 -1.09 3.75
C ALA A 265 46.38 -1.51 4.77
N SER A 266 47.65 -1.13 4.54
CA SER A 266 48.78 -1.39 5.48
C SER A 266 48.57 -0.73 6.84
N TYR A 267 48.06 0.51 6.85
CA TYR A 267 47.72 1.21 8.08
C TYR A 267 46.66 0.46 8.90
N LEU A 268 45.56 0.04 8.25
CA LEU A 268 44.50 -0.69 8.93
C LEU A 268 44.95 -2.07 9.40
N SER A 269 45.65 -2.84 8.55
CA SER A 269 46.19 -4.15 8.91
C SER A 269 47.11 -4.09 10.14
N SER A 270 48.06 -3.15 10.17
CA SER A 270 48.98 -3.02 11.29
C SER A 270 48.31 -2.59 12.59
N ARG A 271 47.23 -1.77 12.50
CA ARG A 271 46.57 -1.20 13.69
C ARG A 271 45.54 -2.14 14.31
N TYR A 272 44.85 -2.94 13.51
CA TYR A 272 43.69 -3.74 13.98
C TYR A 272 43.96 -5.25 13.97
N ALA A 273 45.18 -5.68 13.75
CA ALA A 273 45.56 -7.10 13.68
C ALA A 273 44.66 -7.92 12.70
N VAL A 274 44.18 -7.29 11.64
CA VAL A 274 43.46 -7.96 10.56
C VAL A 274 44.48 -8.49 9.57
N GLU A 275 44.34 -9.75 9.16
CA GLU A 275 45.29 -10.38 8.23
C GLU A 275 45.36 -9.62 6.90
N ALA A 276 46.54 -9.44 6.37
CA ALA A 276 46.79 -8.73 5.12
C ALA A 276 46.03 -9.35 3.92
N SER A 277 45.81 -10.67 3.95
CA SER A 277 45.03 -11.41 2.97
C SER A 277 43.56 -10.98 2.88
N ASN A 278 43.02 -10.40 3.92
CA ASN A 278 41.65 -9.91 3.96
C ASN A 278 41.49 -8.53 3.31
N PHE A 279 42.62 -7.88 2.92
CA PHE A 279 42.58 -6.59 2.24
C PHE A 279 42.73 -6.75 0.73
N THR A 280 41.93 -5.98 0.00
CA THR A 280 42.13 -5.69 -1.42
C THR A 280 42.23 -4.19 -1.60
N SER A 281 43.24 -3.71 -2.31
CA SER A 281 43.41 -2.31 -2.62
C SER A 281 43.47 -2.11 -4.13
N THR A 282 42.74 -1.13 -4.64
CA THR A 282 42.69 -0.77 -6.06
C THR A 282 42.75 0.74 -6.24
N GLY A 283 43.44 1.19 -7.31
CA GLY A 283 43.41 2.58 -7.73
C GLY A 283 42.32 2.76 -8.80
N TYR A 284 41.27 3.50 -8.49
CA TYR A 284 40.30 3.92 -9.50
C TYR A 284 40.96 4.94 -10.43
N GLY A 285 41.74 5.87 -9.87
CA GLY A 285 42.32 7.00 -10.58
C GLY A 285 41.42 8.21 -10.52
N GLU A 286 41.20 8.86 -11.66
CA GLU A 286 40.41 10.09 -11.76
C GLU A 286 38.92 9.84 -11.71
N ASP A 287 38.20 10.44 -10.75
CA ASP A 287 36.76 10.29 -10.62
C ASP A 287 36.00 11.43 -11.31
N TRP A 288 35.95 11.34 -12.61
CA TRP A 288 35.22 12.30 -13.43
C TRP A 288 33.70 12.26 -13.21
N ASN A 289 33.13 11.14 -12.77
CA ASN A 289 31.72 11.07 -12.43
C ASN A 289 31.41 11.95 -11.22
N ARG A 290 32.24 11.85 -10.16
CA ARG A 290 32.09 12.71 -8.97
C ARG A 290 32.38 14.17 -9.29
N ALA A 291 33.35 14.43 -10.20
CA ALA A 291 33.62 15.77 -10.69
C ALA A 291 32.39 16.39 -11.36
N GLU A 292 31.75 15.63 -12.27
CA GLU A 292 30.53 16.06 -12.96
C GLU A 292 29.41 16.40 -11.98
N GLU A 293 29.17 15.52 -10.98
CA GLU A 293 28.15 15.75 -9.94
C GLU A 293 28.41 17.07 -9.20
N LEU A 294 29.62 17.27 -8.68
CA LEU A 294 30.00 18.48 -7.92
C LEU A 294 29.89 19.77 -8.74
N ILE A 295 30.23 19.71 -10.05
CA ILE A 295 30.09 20.84 -10.96
C ILE A 295 28.62 21.11 -11.26
N ARG A 296 27.80 20.06 -11.42
CA ARG A 296 26.35 20.16 -11.64
C ARG A 296 25.65 20.77 -10.42
N GLU A 297 26.03 20.38 -9.21
CA GLU A 297 25.54 20.97 -7.96
C GLU A 297 25.87 22.47 -7.83
N ASN A 298 26.86 22.94 -8.59
CA ASN A 298 27.34 24.33 -8.62
C ASN A 298 27.71 24.92 -7.25
N SER A 299 28.22 24.09 -6.37
CA SER A 299 28.66 24.52 -5.02
C SER A 299 29.75 25.58 -5.02
N ILE A 300 30.43 25.76 -6.16
CA ILE A 300 31.47 26.75 -6.36
C ILE A 300 30.99 28.03 -7.10
N GLY A 301 29.71 28.13 -7.44
CA GLY A 301 29.13 29.34 -8.01
C GLY A 301 29.67 29.73 -9.39
N LEU A 302 29.91 28.78 -10.30
CA LEU A 302 30.27 29.07 -11.68
C LEU A 302 29.08 29.73 -12.40
N PRO A 303 29.34 30.71 -13.30
CA PRO A 303 28.31 31.20 -14.21
C PRO A 303 27.71 30.05 -15.02
N ASP A 304 26.40 30.10 -15.28
CA ASP A 304 25.68 28.99 -15.93
C ASP A 304 26.29 28.58 -17.28
N ALA A 305 26.68 29.55 -18.11
CA ALA A 305 27.33 29.27 -19.39
C ALA A 305 28.68 28.54 -19.23
N THR A 306 29.51 28.99 -18.29
CA THR A 306 30.81 28.36 -17.97
C THR A 306 30.64 26.97 -17.39
N ARG A 307 29.67 26.81 -16.45
CA ARG A 307 29.33 25.52 -15.88
C ARG A 307 28.89 24.52 -16.96
N GLN A 308 28.00 24.93 -17.86
CA GLN A 308 27.54 24.08 -18.95
C GLN A 308 28.69 23.70 -19.88
N GLN A 309 29.56 24.63 -20.20
CA GLN A 309 30.76 24.36 -21.02
C GLN A 309 31.67 23.31 -20.37
N VAL A 310 31.89 23.36 -19.05
CA VAL A 310 32.67 22.33 -18.31
C VAL A 310 31.97 21.00 -18.38
N LEU A 311 30.66 20.94 -18.14
CA LEU A 311 29.87 19.71 -18.21
C LEU A 311 29.92 19.09 -19.62
N ASP A 312 29.79 19.91 -20.67
CA ASP A 312 29.85 19.46 -22.06
C ASP A 312 31.24 18.86 -22.36
N ILE A 313 32.33 19.48 -21.90
CA ILE A 313 33.68 18.93 -22.04
C ILE A 313 33.79 17.56 -21.36
N ILE A 314 33.30 17.41 -20.14
CA ILE A 314 33.35 16.16 -19.41
C ILE A 314 32.58 15.06 -20.16
N GLN A 315 31.40 15.36 -20.67
CA GLN A 315 30.52 14.40 -21.33
C GLN A 315 30.95 14.04 -22.76
N THR A 316 31.46 15.02 -23.52
CA THR A 316 31.72 14.83 -24.95
C THR A 316 33.18 14.52 -25.30
N THR A 317 34.09 14.58 -24.30
CA THR A 317 35.51 14.30 -24.54
C THR A 317 35.87 12.93 -23.91
N PRO A 318 36.03 11.84 -24.69
CA PRO A 318 36.34 10.52 -24.15
C PRO A 318 37.73 10.43 -23.49
N ASP A 319 38.70 11.12 -24.04
CA ASP A 319 40.06 11.18 -23.50
C ASP A 319 40.11 12.07 -22.25
N MET A 320 40.44 11.48 -21.11
CA MET A 320 40.44 12.15 -19.80
C MET A 320 41.55 13.21 -19.71
N ASP A 321 42.75 12.95 -20.25
CA ASP A 321 43.85 13.92 -20.27
C ASP A 321 43.49 15.15 -21.15
N ALA A 322 42.75 14.92 -22.24
CA ALA A 322 42.20 15.99 -23.07
C ALA A 322 41.11 16.81 -22.39
N ARG A 323 40.29 16.19 -21.48
CA ARG A 323 39.29 16.93 -20.66
C ARG A 323 39.98 18.00 -19.83
N ASP A 324 41.01 17.59 -19.06
CA ASP A 324 41.75 18.49 -18.18
C ASP A 324 42.35 19.65 -18.98
N ALA A 325 42.98 19.38 -20.14
CA ALA A 325 43.57 20.39 -20.99
C ALA A 325 42.52 21.39 -21.54
N LYS A 326 41.33 20.90 -21.94
CA LYS A 326 40.22 21.76 -22.42
C LYS A 326 39.64 22.64 -21.32
N ILE A 327 39.47 22.11 -20.12
CA ILE A 327 38.98 22.90 -18.97
C ILE A 327 39.98 23.97 -18.58
N LYS A 328 41.31 23.69 -18.62
CA LYS A 328 42.39 24.67 -18.40
C LYS A 328 42.35 25.82 -19.40
N ALA A 329 41.82 25.61 -20.58
CA ALA A 329 41.73 26.65 -21.61
C ALA A 329 40.55 27.62 -21.45
N ILE A 330 39.60 27.32 -20.54
CA ILE A 330 38.41 28.16 -20.29
C ILE A 330 38.89 29.42 -19.50
N ASP A 331 38.44 30.61 -19.92
CA ASP A 331 38.67 31.91 -19.26
C ASP A 331 40.15 32.20 -18.89
N GLY A 332 41.06 31.76 -19.77
CA GLY A 332 42.49 31.89 -19.49
C GLY A 332 42.98 31.13 -18.21
N GLY A 333 42.22 30.11 -17.80
CA GLY A 333 42.52 29.26 -16.66
C GLY A 333 41.82 29.64 -15.35
N ALA A 334 41.08 30.73 -15.31
CA ALA A 334 40.39 31.17 -14.08
C ALA A 334 39.39 30.14 -13.55
N THR A 335 38.58 29.57 -14.43
CA THR A 335 37.62 28.47 -14.11
C THR A 335 38.36 27.25 -13.58
N TYR A 336 39.45 26.85 -14.22
CA TYR A 336 40.25 25.70 -13.75
C TYR A 336 40.85 25.94 -12.36
N GLN A 337 41.34 27.14 -12.04
CA GLN A 337 41.87 27.45 -10.71
C GLN A 337 40.77 27.31 -9.62
N ARG A 338 39.55 27.70 -9.92
CA ARG A 338 38.43 27.49 -8.98
C ARG A 338 38.14 26.00 -8.78
N ILE A 339 38.06 25.23 -9.87
CA ILE A 339 37.85 23.78 -9.81
C ILE A 339 39.00 23.10 -9.05
N LEU A 340 40.27 23.50 -9.30
CA LEU A 340 41.45 22.98 -8.62
C LEU A 340 41.39 23.16 -7.10
N THR A 341 40.91 24.31 -6.63
CA THR A 341 40.89 24.64 -5.20
C THR A 341 39.63 24.15 -4.48
N GLU A 342 38.49 24.06 -5.17
CA GLU A 342 37.20 23.83 -4.52
C GLU A 342 36.56 22.49 -4.88
N VAL A 343 36.91 21.90 -6.04
CA VAL A 343 36.32 20.61 -6.50
C VAL A 343 37.31 19.46 -6.35
N TRP A 344 38.56 19.60 -6.88
CA TRP A 344 39.55 18.53 -6.85
C TRP A 344 39.89 17.99 -5.46
N PRO A 345 39.97 18.81 -4.39
CA PRO A 345 40.14 18.27 -3.02
C PRO A 345 39.02 17.32 -2.57
N LYS A 346 37.79 17.52 -3.03
CA LYS A 346 36.64 16.66 -2.68
C LYS A 346 36.61 15.33 -3.44
N ILE A 347 37.38 15.23 -4.53
CA ILE A 347 37.51 13.99 -5.32
C ILE A 347 38.62 13.12 -4.73
N ARG A 348 39.70 13.72 -4.21
CA ARG A 348 40.83 13.01 -3.57
C ARG A 348 40.34 12.34 -2.28
N ARG A 349 39.98 11.07 -2.35
CA ARG A 349 39.51 10.31 -1.21
C ARG A 349 39.91 8.84 -1.32
N THR A 350 39.72 8.13 -0.23
CA THR A 350 39.74 6.66 -0.21
C THR A 350 38.37 6.17 0.28
N GLU A 351 37.80 5.27 -0.45
CA GLU A 351 36.60 4.55 -0.03
C GLU A 351 37.02 3.16 0.49
N TYR A 352 36.44 2.72 1.58
CA TYR A 352 36.63 1.38 2.08
C TYR A 352 35.32 0.71 2.40
N THR A 353 35.21 -0.55 2.02
CA THR A 353 34.05 -1.38 2.27
C THR A 353 34.46 -2.54 3.16
N ILE A 354 33.80 -2.68 4.30
CA ILE A 354 34.02 -3.80 5.22
C ILE A 354 32.88 -4.78 5.00
N SER A 355 33.21 -5.98 4.52
CA SER A 355 32.29 -7.10 4.41
C SER A 355 32.41 -8.00 5.62
N TYR A 356 31.29 -8.43 6.15
CA TYR A 356 31.21 -9.30 7.32
C TYR A 356 30.07 -10.30 7.19
N SER A 357 30.24 -11.46 7.78
CA SER A 357 29.13 -12.38 7.99
C SER A 357 28.45 -12.09 9.33
N VAL A 358 27.14 -12.30 9.37
CA VAL A 358 26.31 -12.12 10.56
C VAL A 358 25.82 -13.48 11.01
N ARG A 359 25.91 -13.78 12.31
CA ARG A 359 25.35 -15.03 12.83
C ARG A 359 23.82 -15.09 12.70
N PRO A 360 23.22 -16.26 12.68
CA PRO A 360 21.76 -16.39 12.82
C PRO A 360 21.29 -15.87 14.18
N PHE A 361 20.07 -15.31 14.19
CA PHE A 361 19.41 -14.86 15.41
C PHE A 361 18.16 -15.71 15.68
N ASN A 362 17.89 -15.98 16.95
CA ASN A 362 16.60 -16.51 17.34
C ASN A 362 15.53 -15.39 17.29
N VAL A 363 14.26 -15.77 17.41
CA VAL A 363 13.15 -14.82 17.24
C VAL A 363 13.18 -13.71 18.30
N GLU A 364 13.55 -14.00 19.53
CA GLU A 364 13.60 -12.99 20.60
C GLU A 364 14.73 -11.98 20.39
N GLU A 365 15.90 -12.44 19.96
CA GLU A 365 17.00 -11.55 19.54
C GLU A 365 16.58 -10.70 18.34
N ALA A 366 15.92 -11.31 17.34
CA ALA A 366 15.46 -10.63 16.14
C ALA A 366 14.40 -9.56 16.46
N LYS A 367 13.52 -9.77 17.45
CA LYS A 367 12.56 -8.76 17.95
C LYS A 367 13.24 -7.53 18.54
N GLN A 368 14.41 -7.68 19.15
CA GLN A 368 15.18 -6.54 19.63
C GLN A 368 15.91 -5.83 18.49
N LEU A 369 16.49 -6.62 17.59
CA LEU A 369 17.26 -6.10 16.46
C LEU A 369 16.40 -5.39 15.43
N ILE A 370 15.13 -5.81 15.21
CA ILE A 370 14.23 -5.14 14.28
C ILE A 370 14.02 -3.65 14.64
N LYS A 371 14.14 -3.31 15.94
CA LYS A 371 13.97 -1.95 16.46
C LYS A 371 15.28 -1.16 16.50
N THR A 372 16.42 -1.85 16.64
CA THR A 372 17.73 -1.19 16.89
C THR A 372 18.65 -1.25 15.70
N ASN A 373 18.78 -2.40 15.04
CA ASN A 373 19.63 -2.61 13.87
C ASN A 373 19.06 -3.67 12.90
N PRO A 374 17.95 -3.38 12.21
CA PRO A 374 17.27 -4.35 11.38
C PRO A 374 18.10 -4.83 10.17
N LYS A 375 19.16 -4.12 9.78
CA LYS A 375 20.06 -4.53 8.68
C LYS A 375 20.77 -5.86 8.94
N LEU A 376 20.91 -6.26 10.19
CA LEU A 376 21.54 -7.54 10.54
C LEU A 376 20.63 -8.74 10.36
N LEU A 377 19.32 -8.51 10.24
CA LEU A 377 18.34 -9.57 10.06
C LEU A 377 18.23 -9.98 8.60
N SER A 378 17.98 -11.27 8.37
CA SER A 378 17.53 -11.79 7.08
C SER A 378 16.03 -11.53 6.90
N LEU A 379 15.56 -11.60 5.66
CA LEU A 379 14.14 -11.46 5.36
C LEU A 379 13.30 -12.55 6.06
N ASN A 380 13.84 -13.77 6.15
CA ASN A 380 13.19 -14.88 6.86
C ASN A 380 13.09 -14.60 8.37
N GLU A 381 14.15 -14.09 9.02
CA GLU A 381 14.11 -13.72 10.44
C GLU A 381 13.07 -12.63 10.70
N MET A 382 12.95 -11.61 9.82
CA MET A 382 11.90 -10.58 9.92
C MET A 382 10.51 -11.19 9.77
N TYR A 383 10.33 -12.11 8.83
CA TYR A 383 9.06 -12.82 8.65
C TYR A 383 8.66 -13.60 9.91
N LEU A 384 9.61 -14.30 10.53
CA LEU A 384 9.37 -15.02 11.78
C LEU A 384 9.03 -14.08 12.94
N VAL A 385 9.66 -12.90 13.03
CA VAL A 385 9.28 -11.87 14.00
C VAL A 385 7.84 -11.39 13.75
N ALA A 386 7.47 -11.08 12.52
CA ALA A 386 6.11 -10.66 12.18
C ALA A 386 5.08 -11.69 12.64
N LYS A 387 5.33 -12.98 12.38
CA LYS A 387 4.42 -14.08 12.77
C LYS A 387 4.19 -14.24 14.28
N THR A 388 4.92 -13.50 15.11
CA THR A 388 4.68 -13.47 16.57
C THR A 388 3.67 -12.41 17.02
N TYR A 389 3.27 -11.52 16.11
CA TYR A 389 2.28 -10.47 16.36
C TYR A 389 0.93 -10.83 15.75
N ASP A 390 -0.11 -10.19 16.24
CA ASP A 390 -1.44 -10.29 15.62
C ASP A 390 -1.42 -9.62 14.23
N PRO A 391 -1.96 -10.25 13.17
CA PRO A 391 -1.97 -9.67 11.83
C PRO A 391 -2.60 -8.28 11.73
N SER A 392 -3.56 -7.96 12.59
CA SER A 392 -4.22 -6.64 12.66
C SER A 392 -3.43 -5.59 13.44
N SER A 393 -2.28 -5.95 14.06
CA SER A 393 -1.49 -5.04 14.89
C SER A 393 -0.56 -4.14 14.08
N ASP A 394 -0.27 -2.97 14.63
CA ASP A 394 0.71 -2.04 14.05
C ASP A 394 2.12 -2.65 14.02
N GLU A 395 2.48 -3.47 15.00
CA GLU A 395 3.76 -4.15 15.08
C GLU A 395 3.95 -5.13 13.92
N TYR A 396 2.91 -5.90 13.58
CA TYR A 396 2.93 -6.80 12.44
C TYR A 396 3.24 -6.05 11.14
N LYS A 397 2.50 -4.97 10.90
CA LYS A 397 2.68 -4.11 9.73
C LYS A 397 4.08 -3.47 9.70
N GLN A 398 4.56 -2.93 10.84
CA GLN A 398 5.87 -2.28 10.92
C GLN A 398 7.01 -3.20 10.54
N VAL A 399 6.97 -4.48 10.94
CA VAL A 399 8.01 -5.44 10.58
C VAL A 399 8.08 -5.61 9.06
N PHE A 400 6.94 -5.76 8.37
CA PHE A 400 6.93 -5.91 6.91
C PHE A 400 7.27 -4.60 6.18
N ASP A 401 6.95 -3.44 6.74
CA ASP A 401 7.39 -2.15 6.22
C ASP A 401 8.91 -1.98 6.31
N ILE A 402 9.52 -2.41 7.40
CA ILE A 402 10.98 -2.43 7.55
C ILE A 402 11.59 -3.41 6.55
N ALA A 403 11.05 -4.62 6.43
CA ALA A 403 11.51 -5.65 5.50
C ALA A 403 11.50 -5.13 4.05
N SER A 404 10.40 -4.55 3.60
CA SER A 404 10.29 -4.05 2.22
C SER A 404 11.18 -2.84 1.92
N ARG A 405 11.55 -2.03 2.93
CA ARG A 405 12.52 -0.94 2.77
C ARG A 405 13.96 -1.45 2.68
N LEU A 406 14.30 -2.50 3.42
CA LEU A 406 15.64 -3.09 3.40
C LEU A 406 15.86 -4.02 2.22
N TYR A 407 14.80 -4.66 1.74
CA TYR A 407 14.80 -5.61 0.63
C TYR A 407 13.85 -5.14 -0.50
N PRO A 408 14.07 -3.96 -1.09
CA PRO A 408 13.14 -3.35 -2.03
C PRO A 408 13.00 -4.10 -3.36
N ASN A 409 13.94 -4.99 -3.68
CA ASN A 409 13.96 -5.79 -4.90
C ASN A 409 13.53 -7.25 -4.66
N GLU A 410 13.22 -7.62 -3.41
CA GLU A 410 12.79 -8.96 -3.07
C GLU A 410 11.27 -9.09 -3.16
N PRO A 411 10.76 -9.90 -4.12
CA PRO A 411 9.32 -10.07 -4.31
C PRO A 411 8.57 -10.48 -3.04
N ASP A 412 9.16 -11.36 -2.24
CA ASP A 412 8.55 -11.86 -1.00
C ASP A 412 8.34 -10.74 0.02
N ALA A 413 9.31 -9.81 0.13
CA ALA A 413 9.18 -8.64 0.99
C ALA A 413 8.05 -7.71 0.55
N LEU A 414 7.92 -7.51 -0.76
CA LEU A 414 6.90 -6.64 -1.35
C LEU A 414 5.50 -7.24 -1.22
N ILE A 415 5.34 -8.56 -1.47
CA ILE A 415 4.07 -9.27 -1.31
C ILE A 415 3.60 -9.20 0.15
N ASN A 416 4.48 -9.54 1.09
CA ASN A 416 4.15 -9.57 2.51
C ASN A 416 3.81 -8.19 3.07
N SER A 417 4.55 -7.15 2.64
CA SER A 417 4.24 -5.78 3.04
C SER A 417 2.91 -5.29 2.49
N ALA A 418 2.58 -5.64 1.23
CA ALA A 418 1.29 -5.31 0.64
C ALA A 418 0.14 -6.06 1.35
N ALA A 419 0.34 -7.34 1.69
CA ALA A 419 -0.63 -8.12 2.45
C ALA A 419 -0.89 -7.51 3.84
N ALA A 420 0.16 -7.13 4.58
CA ALA A 420 0.02 -6.52 5.89
C ALA A 420 -0.72 -5.17 5.86
N GLU A 421 -0.63 -4.41 4.78
CA GLU A 421 -1.45 -3.20 4.61
C GLU A 421 -2.92 -3.53 4.30
N LEU A 422 -3.16 -4.59 3.54
CA LEU A 422 -4.53 -5.05 3.23
C LEU A 422 -5.27 -5.57 4.48
N GLU A 423 -4.58 -6.14 5.49
CA GLU A 423 -5.18 -6.55 6.78
C GLU A 423 -5.88 -5.37 7.49
N VAL A 424 -5.34 -4.17 7.32
CA VAL A 424 -5.92 -2.94 7.90
C VAL A 424 -6.76 -2.15 6.89
N GLY A 425 -7.15 -2.76 5.78
CA GLY A 425 -7.99 -2.15 4.74
C GLY A 425 -7.29 -1.14 3.81
N SER A 426 -5.95 -1.00 3.90
CA SER A 426 -5.18 -0.11 3.02
C SER A 426 -4.74 -0.84 1.75
N TYR A 427 -5.28 -0.45 0.60
CA TYR A 427 -5.00 -1.12 -0.69
C TYR A 427 -4.11 -0.35 -1.66
N ALA A 428 -3.80 0.92 -1.37
CA ALA A 428 -3.09 1.80 -2.31
C ALA A 428 -1.69 1.27 -2.69
N ARG A 429 -0.94 0.75 -1.72
CA ARG A 429 0.39 0.19 -1.97
C ARG A 429 0.32 -1.10 -2.78
N ALA A 430 -0.62 -1.99 -2.46
CA ALA A 430 -0.83 -3.23 -3.18
C ALA A 430 -1.09 -2.97 -4.67
N LEU A 431 -2.01 -2.03 -5.00
CA LEU A 431 -2.30 -1.61 -6.38
C LEU A 431 -1.07 -1.03 -7.10
N LYS A 432 -0.15 -0.39 -6.38
CA LYS A 432 1.06 0.21 -6.96
C LYS A 432 2.17 -0.81 -7.21
N VAL A 433 2.40 -1.72 -6.26
CA VAL A 433 3.61 -2.56 -6.22
C VAL A 433 3.38 -3.94 -6.85
N LEU A 434 2.27 -4.60 -6.53
CA LEU A 434 2.03 -5.99 -6.93
C LEU A 434 1.97 -6.23 -8.44
N PRO A 435 1.47 -5.29 -9.28
CA PRO A 435 1.47 -5.50 -10.74
C PRO A 435 2.86 -5.75 -11.35
N SER A 436 3.92 -5.23 -10.73
CA SER A 436 5.30 -5.41 -11.19
C SER A 436 5.88 -6.81 -10.91
N LEU A 437 5.20 -7.61 -10.09
CA LEU A 437 5.70 -8.92 -9.64
C LEU A 437 5.27 -10.09 -10.54
N GLY A 438 4.60 -9.81 -11.65
CA GLY A 438 4.21 -10.79 -12.66
C GLY A 438 3.18 -11.81 -12.16
N ASN A 439 3.26 -13.05 -12.68
CA ASN A 439 2.25 -14.08 -12.45
C ASN A 439 2.51 -14.94 -11.20
N ARG A 440 2.95 -14.32 -10.09
CA ARG A 440 3.04 -15.01 -8.81
C ARG A 440 1.64 -15.15 -8.19
N PRO A 441 1.21 -16.36 -7.82
CA PRO A 441 -0.16 -16.58 -7.31
C PRO A 441 -0.47 -15.75 -6.07
N GLU A 442 0.50 -15.55 -5.17
CA GLU A 442 0.34 -14.74 -3.96
C GLU A 442 0.16 -13.26 -4.30
N ALA A 443 0.96 -12.75 -5.25
CA ALA A 443 0.85 -11.37 -5.69
C ALA A 443 -0.48 -11.11 -6.41
N LEU A 444 -0.91 -12.03 -7.29
CA LEU A 444 -2.19 -11.94 -8.00
C LEU A 444 -3.38 -12.04 -7.04
N ASN A 445 -3.33 -12.92 -6.03
CA ASN A 445 -4.36 -13.00 -5.00
C ASN A 445 -4.51 -11.66 -4.26
N ASN A 446 -3.41 -11.15 -3.71
CA ASN A 446 -3.43 -9.91 -2.94
C ASN A 446 -3.79 -8.69 -3.80
N LEU A 447 -3.38 -8.67 -5.07
CA LEU A 447 -3.78 -7.65 -6.03
C LEU A 447 -5.29 -7.74 -6.34
N GLY A 448 -5.83 -8.95 -6.48
CA GLY A 448 -7.25 -9.19 -6.64
C GLY A 448 -8.08 -8.66 -5.47
N VAL A 449 -7.63 -8.94 -4.24
CA VAL A 449 -8.25 -8.39 -3.01
C VAL A 449 -8.16 -6.85 -2.99
N ALA A 450 -6.98 -6.27 -3.27
CA ALA A 450 -6.80 -4.82 -3.34
C ALA A 450 -7.73 -4.17 -4.36
N THR A 451 -7.89 -4.81 -5.51
CA THR A 451 -8.76 -4.36 -6.61
C THR A 451 -10.24 -4.44 -6.22
N ALA A 452 -10.64 -5.50 -5.49
CA ALA A 452 -11.99 -5.63 -4.95
C ALA A 452 -12.30 -4.53 -3.93
N LEU A 453 -11.36 -4.27 -3.00
CA LEU A 453 -11.49 -3.20 -2.00
C LEU A 453 -11.53 -1.81 -2.63
N SER A 454 -10.93 -1.61 -3.81
CA SER A 454 -11.03 -0.36 -4.58
C SER A 454 -12.35 -0.21 -5.37
N GLY A 455 -13.25 -1.21 -5.33
CA GLY A 455 -14.55 -1.21 -5.99
C GLY A 455 -14.58 -1.85 -7.39
N ASN A 456 -13.45 -2.29 -7.94
CA ASN A 456 -13.42 -2.90 -9.28
C ASN A 456 -13.54 -4.43 -9.21
N ARG A 457 -14.78 -4.93 -9.07
CA ARG A 457 -15.06 -6.36 -8.86
C ARG A 457 -14.71 -7.23 -10.07
N GLU A 458 -14.97 -6.79 -11.30
CA GLU A 458 -14.70 -7.59 -12.50
C GLU A 458 -13.20 -7.79 -12.74
N GLN A 459 -12.41 -6.75 -12.53
CA GLN A 459 -10.96 -6.87 -12.59
C GLN A 459 -10.43 -7.74 -11.45
N ALA A 460 -11.00 -7.61 -10.25
CA ALA A 460 -10.65 -8.46 -9.11
C ALA A 460 -10.92 -9.93 -9.41
N ARG A 461 -12.08 -10.25 -10.00
CA ARG A 461 -12.41 -11.59 -10.47
C ARG A 461 -11.34 -12.15 -11.40
N THR A 462 -10.97 -11.41 -12.45
CA THR A 462 -9.97 -11.83 -13.42
C THR A 462 -8.63 -12.17 -12.75
N LEU A 463 -8.16 -11.32 -11.83
CA LEU A 463 -6.91 -11.53 -11.09
C LEU A 463 -6.97 -12.73 -10.17
N LEU A 464 -8.08 -12.92 -9.46
CA LEU A 464 -8.29 -14.06 -8.57
C LEU A 464 -8.45 -15.38 -9.34
N GLU A 465 -9.11 -15.38 -10.51
CA GLU A 465 -9.18 -16.55 -11.39
C GLU A 465 -7.78 -16.96 -11.90
N GLN A 466 -6.94 -15.99 -12.26
CA GLN A 466 -5.55 -16.25 -12.62
C GLN A 466 -4.77 -16.85 -11.45
N ALA A 467 -4.86 -16.27 -10.25
CA ALA A 467 -4.21 -16.80 -9.07
C ALA A 467 -4.71 -18.20 -8.71
N ALA A 468 -6.00 -18.47 -8.81
CA ALA A 468 -6.60 -19.77 -8.56
C ALA A 468 -6.14 -20.84 -9.58
N SER A 469 -5.96 -20.46 -10.85
CA SER A 469 -5.42 -21.32 -11.90
C SER A 469 -3.95 -21.72 -11.66
N LEU A 470 -3.20 -20.84 -10.96
CA LEU A 470 -1.83 -21.09 -10.53
C LEU A 470 -1.74 -21.84 -9.18
N GLY A 471 -2.89 -22.22 -8.60
CA GLY A 471 -2.97 -23.06 -7.43
C GLY A 471 -3.23 -22.34 -6.09
N SER A 472 -3.49 -21.00 -6.09
CA SER A 472 -3.81 -20.30 -4.84
C SER A 472 -5.15 -20.78 -4.26
N ALA A 473 -5.10 -21.26 -3.01
CA ALA A 473 -6.30 -21.64 -2.25
C ALA A 473 -7.03 -20.39 -1.75
N GLU A 474 -6.28 -19.37 -1.35
CA GLU A 474 -6.81 -18.07 -0.92
C GLU A 474 -7.62 -17.40 -2.02
N ALA A 475 -7.14 -17.45 -3.27
CA ALA A 475 -7.85 -16.89 -4.41
C ALA A 475 -9.17 -17.61 -4.68
N LYS A 476 -9.22 -18.93 -4.54
CA LYS A 476 -10.48 -19.70 -4.64
C LYS A 476 -11.48 -19.30 -3.56
N HIS A 477 -10.99 -19.13 -2.32
CA HIS A 477 -11.82 -18.63 -1.22
C HIS A 477 -12.33 -17.22 -1.53
N ASN A 478 -11.47 -16.33 -1.99
CA ASN A 478 -11.81 -14.92 -2.26
C ASN A 478 -12.80 -14.78 -3.42
N LEU A 479 -12.71 -15.62 -4.45
CA LEU A 479 -13.72 -15.69 -5.51
C LEU A 479 -15.10 -16.07 -4.93
N ALA A 480 -15.15 -17.10 -4.09
CA ALA A 480 -16.37 -17.51 -3.43
C ALA A 480 -16.95 -16.40 -2.53
N GLU A 481 -16.12 -15.69 -1.77
CA GLU A 481 -16.53 -14.55 -0.95
C GLU A 481 -17.11 -13.40 -1.81
N LEU A 482 -16.53 -13.15 -2.98
CA LEU A 482 -17.04 -12.17 -3.95
C LEU A 482 -18.26 -12.65 -4.74
N GLY A 483 -18.61 -13.94 -4.66
CA GLY A 483 -19.77 -14.47 -5.35
C GLY A 483 -19.54 -14.94 -6.78
N PHE A 484 -18.29 -15.29 -7.11
CA PHE A 484 -17.93 -15.86 -8.41
C PHE A 484 -17.69 -17.36 -8.35
#